data_6872cdfb4b240ffaa544cc90a955bb96
#
_entry.id   6872cdfb4b240ffaa544cc90a955bb96
#
_cell.length_a   1.000
_cell.length_b   1.000
_cell.length_c   1.000
_cell.angle_alpha   90.00
_cell.angle_beta   90.00
_cell.angle_gamma   90.00
#
_symmetry.space_group_name_H-M   'P 1'
#
loop_
_entity.id
_entity.type
_entity.pdbx_description
1 polymer ?
#
loop_
_entity_poly.entity_id
_entity_poly.type
_entity_poly.pdbx_seq_one_letter_code
_entity_poly.pdbx_strand_id
1 'polypeptide(L)'
;MTETRRLYYEDVYKKEFTATVVECREQKKGYAVILDESAFYPEGGGQPSDVGTLGDAKVTEVHEKDGELLHYTDKALEVGAKVEGKIDWVRRFDLMQQHSGEHMVSGIIHEKYGYDNVGFHMGSDVITVDLNGMLDDSQLAEIEREVNERVWEDKEVVITYPTAEELKTIDYRSKKELAGQVRIVTFPGVDVCACCGTHVTHTGEIGMVKLLSVVKFHDGIRMEMICGKRVLDYLNMVNEQNHQISMKLSAKMDRTADAVQRLQDENFRMKGQVARMEEEMFRAEAKKWEGAGSVLIFKEGLEADSVRKLADAVMNTCEGCCAVFSRNEDGSYKYAMGEIDGDLRQYTKEMNAALNGRGGGKPFFVQGSVQAAEDEIRNFFEK
;
A
#
# COMPACT_ATOMS: atom_id res chain seq x y z
N MET A 1 -35.68 29.10 -12.56
CA MET A 1 -35.56 27.64 -12.41
C MET A 1 -35.76 27.34 -10.93
N THR A 2 -36.59 26.38 -10.58
CA THR A 2 -36.79 25.97 -9.18
C THR A 2 -35.56 25.19 -8.74
N GLU A 3 -34.93 25.62 -7.65
CA GLU A 3 -33.79 24.93 -7.05
C GLU A 3 -34.24 23.51 -6.61
N THR A 4 -33.43 22.49 -6.88
CA THR A 4 -33.68 21.11 -6.43
C THR A 4 -33.68 21.06 -4.89
N ARG A 5 -34.77 20.56 -4.29
CA ARG A 5 -34.86 20.35 -2.84
C ARG A 5 -33.90 19.23 -2.42
N ARG A 6 -33.04 19.50 -1.43
CA ARG A 6 -31.94 18.62 -1.03
C ARG A 6 -32.38 17.73 0.15
N LEU A 7 -33.06 16.62 -0.15
CA LEU A 7 -33.60 15.69 0.84
C LEU A 7 -32.50 15.07 1.74
N TYR A 8 -31.28 14.91 1.22
CA TYR A 8 -30.14 14.39 1.98
C TYR A 8 -29.68 15.29 3.15
N TYR A 9 -30.13 16.55 3.21
CA TYR A 9 -29.94 17.43 4.38
C TYR A 9 -31.09 17.39 5.35
N GLU A 10 -32.29 17.01 4.89
CA GLU A 10 -33.48 16.89 5.74
C GLU A 10 -33.52 15.55 6.46
N ASP A 11 -33.17 14.47 5.74
CA ASP A 11 -33.06 13.11 6.28
C ASP A 11 -31.90 12.39 5.57
N VAL A 12 -30.76 12.32 6.23
CA VAL A 12 -29.55 11.70 5.68
C VAL A 12 -29.72 10.19 5.47
N TYR A 13 -30.71 9.55 6.14
CA TYR A 13 -31.05 8.12 6.01
C TYR A 13 -32.09 7.82 4.95
N LYS A 14 -32.54 8.82 4.22
CA LYS A 14 -33.51 8.65 3.14
C LYS A 14 -32.91 7.87 1.98
N LYS A 15 -33.33 6.61 1.82
CA LYS A 15 -32.80 5.64 0.84
C LYS A 15 -33.56 5.67 -0.47
N GLU A 16 -34.88 5.96 -0.39
CA GLU A 16 -35.81 5.94 -1.49
C GLU A 16 -36.65 7.22 -1.47
N PHE A 17 -36.97 7.75 -2.64
CA PHE A 17 -37.77 8.95 -2.79
C PHE A 17 -38.47 8.94 -4.16
N THR A 18 -39.50 9.77 -4.37
CA THR A 18 -40.12 9.99 -5.65
C THR A 18 -39.91 11.44 -6.05
N ALA A 19 -39.44 11.69 -7.27
CA ALA A 19 -39.20 13.02 -7.78
C ALA A 19 -39.77 13.20 -9.19
N THR A 20 -39.92 14.45 -9.59
CA THR A 20 -40.32 14.81 -10.96
C THR A 20 -39.07 15.21 -11.75
N VAL A 21 -38.93 14.68 -12.97
CA VAL A 21 -37.86 15.07 -13.89
C VAL A 21 -38.14 16.49 -14.41
N VAL A 22 -37.31 17.45 -14.01
CA VAL A 22 -37.42 18.86 -14.45
C VAL A 22 -36.74 19.04 -15.79
N GLU A 23 -35.60 18.41 -16.01
CA GLU A 23 -34.84 18.50 -17.26
C GLU A 23 -34.00 17.22 -17.47
N CYS A 24 -33.79 16.88 -18.78
CA CYS A 24 -32.90 15.79 -19.17
C CYS A 24 -32.07 16.25 -20.37
N ARG A 25 -30.75 16.39 -20.18
CA ARG A 25 -29.82 16.90 -21.21
C ARG A 25 -28.94 15.75 -21.69
N GLU A 26 -28.84 15.54 -22.99
CA GLU A 26 -27.89 14.58 -23.56
C GLU A 26 -26.46 15.05 -23.34
N GLN A 27 -25.57 14.13 -22.98
CA GLN A 27 -24.18 14.35 -22.77
C GLN A 27 -23.33 13.48 -23.72
N LYS A 28 -22.02 13.70 -23.79
CA LYS A 28 -21.11 12.85 -24.60
C LYS A 28 -21.20 11.36 -24.19
N LYS A 29 -21.52 11.10 -22.93
CA LYS A 29 -21.76 9.75 -22.39
C LYS A 29 -22.97 9.83 -21.46
N GLY A 30 -24.11 9.26 -21.89
CA GLY A 30 -25.32 9.24 -21.08
C GLY A 30 -26.07 10.59 -21.06
N TYR A 31 -26.68 10.89 -19.93
CA TYR A 31 -27.58 12.04 -19.75
C TYR A 31 -27.32 12.72 -18.43
N ALA A 32 -27.57 14.04 -18.35
CA ALA A 32 -27.60 14.81 -17.11
C ALA A 32 -29.08 15.14 -16.81
N VAL A 33 -29.59 14.67 -15.68
CA VAL A 33 -30.97 14.80 -15.26
C VAL A 33 -31.04 15.73 -14.05
N ILE A 34 -31.98 16.69 -14.11
CA ILE A 34 -32.33 17.59 -12.99
C ILE A 34 -33.71 17.17 -12.47
N LEU A 35 -33.82 17.08 -11.16
CA LEU A 35 -35.03 16.71 -10.43
C LEU A 35 -35.54 17.89 -9.60
N ASP A 36 -36.86 17.89 -9.30
CA ASP A 36 -37.47 18.86 -8.35
C ASP A 36 -37.00 18.62 -6.91
N GLU A 37 -36.77 17.37 -6.51
CA GLU A 37 -36.13 16.99 -5.22
C GLU A 37 -35.21 15.78 -5.36
N SER A 38 -34.20 15.66 -4.50
CA SER A 38 -33.25 14.55 -4.56
C SER A 38 -32.64 14.21 -3.19
N ALA A 39 -32.55 12.91 -2.93
CA ALA A 39 -31.79 12.37 -1.82
C ALA A 39 -30.35 11.96 -2.18
N PHE A 40 -29.95 12.04 -3.46
CA PHE A 40 -28.58 11.80 -3.90
C PHE A 40 -27.66 12.96 -3.48
N TYR A 41 -26.61 12.65 -2.74
CA TYR A 41 -25.56 13.61 -2.36
C TYR A 41 -24.60 13.82 -3.55
N PRO A 42 -24.34 15.07 -3.96
CA PRO A 42 -23.34 15.38 -4.99
C PRO A 42 -21.92 15.25 -4.44
N GLU A 43 -20.95 15.05 -5.34
CA GLU A 43 -19.54 15.13 -4.97
C GLU A 43 -19.22 16.50 -4.37
N GLY A 44 -18.59 16.50 -3.19
CA GLY A 44 -18.22 17.74 -2.53
C GLY A 44 -17.45 17.52 -1.22
N GLY A 45 -16.59 18.46 -0.86
CA GLY A 45 -15.87 18.45 0.41
C GLY A 45 -14.92 17.23 0.60
N GLY A 46 -14.46 16.59 -0.48
CA GLY A 46 -13.64 15.39 -0.43
C GLY A 46 -14.44 14.09 -0.34
N GLN A 47 -15.77 14.18 -0.25
CA GLN A 47 -16.67 13.04 -0.29
C GLN A 47 -17.15 12.79 -1.73
N PRO A 48 -17.01 11.56 -2.27
CA PRO A 48 -17.58 11.17 -3.56
C PRO A 48 -19.11 11.25 -3.58
N SER A 49 -19.69 11.41 -4.76
CA SER A 49 -21.14 11.40 -4.94
C SER A 49 -21.76 10.03 -4.64
N ASP A 50 -23.05 10.07 -4.34
CA ASP A 50 -23.86 8.87 -4.35
C ASP A 50 -24.03 8.30 -5.76
N VAL A 51 -24.37 7.03 -5.79
CA VAL A 51 -24.82 6.28 -6.96
C VAL A 51 -26.11 5.55 -6.62
N GLY A 52 -26.80 5.05 -7.65
CA GLY A 52 -28.05 4.30 -7.46
C GLY A 52 -28.87 4.24 -8.73
N THR A 53 -30.20 4.39 -8.61
CA THR A 53 -31.12 4.36 -9.76
C THR A 53 -32.19 5.47 -9.70
N LEU A 54 -32.63 5.91 -10.86
CA LEU A 54 -33.81 6.74 -11.09
C LEU A 54 -34.73 5.99 -12.06
N GLY A 55 -35.78 5.36 -11.53
CA GLY A 55 -36.56 4.38 -12.28
C GLY A 55 -35.68 3.24 -12.77
N ASP A 56 -35.61 3.04 -14.08
CA ASP A 56 -34.76 2.02 -14.73
C ASP A 56 -33.39 2.56 -15.22
N ALA A 57 -33.13 3.85 -15.02
CA ALA A 57 -31.85 4.48 -15.33
C ALA A 57 -30.88 4.35 -14.16
N LYS A 58 -29.60 4.01 -14.44
CA LYS A 58 -28.54 3.95 -13.45
C LYS A 58 -27.91 5.33 -13.26
N VAL A 59 -27.86 5.82 -12.01
CA VAL A 59 -27.13 7.02 -11.62
C VAL A 59 -25.68 6.63 -11.31
N THR A 60 -24.75 7.18 -12.06
CA THR A 60 -23.30 6.87 -11.93
C THR A 60 -22.55 7.95 -11.17
N GLU A 61 -22.97 9.19 -11.25
CA GLU A 61 -22.36 10.34 -10.59
C GLU A 61 -23.43 11.40 -10.32
N VAL A 62 -23.20 12.24 -9.32
CA VAL A 62 -24.02 13.43 -9.04
C VAL A 62 -23.10 14.60 -8.75
N HIS A 63 -23.30 15.72 -9.44
CA HIS A 63 -22.49 16.94 -9.25
C HIS A 63 -23.38 18.17 -9.05
N GLU A 64 -22.89 19.13 -8.32
CA GLU A 64 -23.49 20.46 -8.25
C GLU A 64 -22.69 21.42 -9.13
N LYS A 65 -23.37 22.03 -10.10
CA LYS A 65 -22.76 23.00 -11.01
C LYS A 65 -23.73 24.16 -11.27
N ASP A 66 -23.23 25.38 -11.07
CA ASP A 66 -23.99 26.61 -11.29
C ASP A 66 -25.34 26.64 -10.52
N GLY A 67 -25.40 26.01 -9.34
CA GLY A 67 -26.60 25.87 -8.50
C GLY A 67 -27.55 24.76 -8.91
N GLU A 68 -27.26 24.03 -9.99
CA GLU A 68 -28.05 22.88 -10.45
C GLU A 68 -27.46 21.56 -9.91
N LEU A 69 -28.33 20.66 -9.45
CA LEU A 69 -27.97 19.31 -9.05
C LEU A 69 -28.14 18.35 -10.24
N LEU A 70 -27.02 17.92 -10.81
CA LEU A 70 -26.96 17.12 -12.04
C LEU A 70 -26.75 15.64 -11.69
N HIS A 71 -27.72 14.79 -12.03
CA HIS A 71 -27.64 13.33 -11.90
C HIS A 71 -27.22 12.74 -13.25
N TYR A 72 -26.02 12.16 -13.33
CA TYR A 72 -25.53 11.53 -14.56
C TYR A 72 -26.07 10.11 -14.67
N THR A 73 -26.84 9.85 -15.76
CA THR A 73 -27.54 8.58 -15.97
C THR A 73 -27.12 7.91 -17.28
N ASP A 74 -27.24 6.58 -17.34
CA ASP A 74 -26.97 5.78 -18.53
C ASP A 74 -28.11 5.82 -19.56
N LYS A 75 -29.33 6.25 -19.15
CA LYS A 75 -30.53 6.36 -19.99
C LYS A 75 -31.21 7.70 -19.83
N ALA A 76 -31.88 8.15 -20.88
CA ALA A 76 -32.76 9.32 -20.83
C ALA A 76 -33.97 9.07 -19.93
N LEU A 77 -34.42 10.12 -19.26
CA LEU A 77 -35.68 10.15 -18.55
C LEU A 77 -36.61 11.19 -19.15
N GLU A 78 -37.92 10.90 -19.21
CA GLU A 78 -38.92 11.78 -19.78
C GLU A 78 -39.16 12.99 -18.85
N VAL A 79 -39.06 14.20 -19.40
CA VAL A 79 -39.32 15.44 -18.66
C VAL A 79 -40.79 15.49 -18.24
N GLY A 80 -41.04 15.83 -16.99
CA GLY A 80 -42.38 15.84 -16.38
C GLY A 80 -42.80 14.48 -15.80
N ALA A 81 -42.06 13.40 -16.07
CA ALA A 81 -42.35 12.09 -15.49
C ALA A 81 -41.98 12.04 -13.99
N LYS A 82 -42.76 11.29 -13.21
CA LYS A 82 -42.42 10.92 -11.86
C LYS A 82 -41.55 9.69 -11.89
N VAL A 83 -40.39 9.74 -11.19
CA VAL A 83 -39.44 8.65 -11.12
C VAL A 83 -39.14 8.30 -9.64
N GLU A 84 -38.97 7.01 -9.39
CA GLU A 84 -38.48 6.53 -8.09
C GLU A 84 -36.97 6.61 -8.06
N GLY A 85 -36.40 7.34 -7.08
CA GLY A 85 -34.99 7.38 -6.81
C GLY A 85 -34.63 6.40 -5.69
N LYS A 86 -33.59 5.62 -5.92
CA LYS A 86 -33.05 4.66 -4.93
C LYS A 86 -31.54 4.77 -4.85
N ILE A 87 -31.04 5.09 -3.65
CA ILE A 87 -29.62 5.26 -3.39
C ILE A 87 -28.97 3.90 -3.12
N ASP A 88 -27.73 3.69 -3.58
CA ASP A 88 -26.87 2.62 -3.07
C ASP A 88 -26.54 2.93 -1.60
N TRP A 89 -27.36 2.38 -0.72
CA TRP A 89 -27.27 2.65 0.72
C TRP A 89 -25.99 2.10 1.34
N VAL A 90 -25.46 0.97 0.84
CA VAL A 90 -24.23 0.37 1.38
C VAL A 90 -23.06 1.34 1.14
N ARG A 91 -22.97 1.92 -0.05
CA ARG A 91 -21.98 2.93 -0.38
C ARG A 91 -22.20 4.23 0.42
N ARG A 92 -23.43 4.76 0.49
CA ARG A 92 -23.73 5.98 1.24
C ARG A 92 -23.34 5.85 2.70
N PHE A 93 -23.72 4.77 3.37
CA PHE A 93 -23.46 4.58 4.79
C PHE A 93 -21.97 4.38 5.07
N ASP A 94 -21.25 3.65 4.19
CA ASP A 94 -19.80 3.56 4.25
C ASP A 94 -19.15 4.96 4.18
N LEU A 95 -19.53 5.78 3.20
CA LEU A 95 -19.00 7.15 3.07
C LEU A 95 -19.32 8.02 4.30
N MET A 96 -20.53 7.88 4.88
CA MET A 96 -20.88 8.56 6.13
C MET A 96 -20.00 8.13 7.30
N GLN A 97 -19.72 6.82 7.44
CA GLN A 97 -18.79 6.30 8.46
C GLN A 97 -17.39 6.86 8.28
N GLN A 98 -16.86 6.84 7.04
CA GLN A 98 -15.54 7.36 6.73
C GLN A 98 -15.44 8.87 7.05
N HIS A 99 -16.41 9.66 6.62
CA HIS A 99 -16.40 11.11 6.83
C HIS A 99 -16.52 11.48 8.30
N SER A 100 -17.44 10.83 9.02
CA SER A 100 -17.62 11.06 10.45
C SER A 100 -16.39 10.65 11.27
N GLY A 101 -15.77 9.51 10.92
CA GLY A 101 -14.52 9.08 11.56
C GLY A 101 -13.35 10.02 11.30
N GLU A 102 -13.26 10.64 10.11
CA GLU A 102 -12.26 11.67 9.84
C GLU A 102 -12.44 12.88 10.76
N HIS A 103 -13.66 13.37 10.93
CA HIS A 103 -13.94 14.46 11.85
C HIS A 103 -13.51 14.13 13.30
N MET A 104 -13.80 12.92 13.77
CA MET A 104 -13.38 12.47 15.10
C MET A 104 -11.86 12.48 15.26
N VAL A 105 -11.13 11.96 14.28
CA VAL A 105 -9.65 11.92 14.29
C VAL A 105 -9.07 13.33 14.19
N SER A 106 -9.52 14.12 13.23
CA SER A 106 -9.01 15.49 13.01
C SER A 106 -9.33 16.42 14.18
N GLY A 107 -10.50 16.27 14.82
CA GLY A 107 -10.88 17.04 16.00
C GLY A 107 -9.96 16.77 17.19
N ILE A 108 -9.71 15.50 17.53
CA ILE A 108 -8.78 15.13 18.61
C ILE A 108 -7.35 15.59 18.33
N ILE A 109 -6.88 15.44 17.10
CA ILE A 109 -5.53 15.92 16.72
C ILE A 109 -5.44 17.42 16.87
N HIS A 110 -6.45 18.16 16.43
CA HIS A 110 -6.48 19.62 16.55
C HIS A 110 -6.48 20.05 18.01
N GLU A 111 -7.35 19.47 18.85
CA GLU A 111 -7.46 19.78 20.27
C GLU A 111 -6.14 19.54 21.02
N LYS A 112 -5.50 18.38 20.78
CA LYS A 112 -4.30 17.96 21.53
C LYS A 112 -3.00 18.57 21.04
N TYR A 113 -2.86 18.74 19.74
CA TYR A 113 -1.57 19.09 19.12
C TYR A 113 -1.62 20.40 18.35
N GLY A 114 -2.79 20.99 18.14
CA GLY A 114 -2.97 22.21 17.35
C GLY A 114 -2.72 22.00 15.85
N TYR A 115 -2.75 20.74 15.37
CA TYR A 115 -2.54 20.44 13.96
C TYR A 115 -3.85 20.42 13.19
N ASP A 116 -3.80 20.94 11.96
CA ASP A 116 -4.96 21.03 11.08
C ASP A 116 -4.91 20.00 9.97
N ASN A 117 -6.09 19.50 9.60
CA ASN A 117 -6.29 18.76 8.36
C ASN A 117 -6.24 19.76 7.18
N VAL A 118 -5.16 19.70 6.40
CA VAL A 118 -4.90 20.54 5.23
C VAL A 118 -5.24 19.85 3.90
N GLY A 119 -5.54 18.55 3.92
CA GLY A 119 -5.94 17.76 2.76
C GLY A 119 -6.73 16.53 3.16
N PHE A 120 -7.81 16.25 2.45
CA PHE A 120 -8.69 15.11 2.68
C PHE A 120 -9.14 14.50 1.37
N HIS A 121 -9.00 13.18 1.25
CA HIS A 121 -9.50 12.43 0.13
C HIS A 121 -10.08 11.10 0.56
N MET A 122 -11.28 10.81 0.11
CA MET A 122 -12.02 9.59 0.42
C MET A 122 -11.94 8.62 -0.76
N GLY A 123 -10.94 7.72 -0.72
CA GLY A 123 -10.76 6.66 -1.71
C GLY A 123 -11.72 5.49 -1.51
N SER A 124 -11.70 4.54 -2.46
CA SER A 124 -12.51 3.32 -2.41
C SER A 124 -12.10 2.40 -1.25
N ASP A 125 -10.81 2.32 -0.94
CA ASP A 125 -10.27 1.38 0.03
C ASP A 125 -9.89 2.05 1.35
N VAL A 126 -9.22 3.20 1.26
CA VAL A 126 -8.76 3.98 2.41
C VAL A 126 -9.15 5.45 2.23
N ILE A 127 -9.18 6.17 3.33
CA ILE A 127 -9.21 7.63 3.32
C ILE A 127 -7.84 8.17 3.70
N THR A 128 -7.45 9.28 3.09
CA THR A 128 -6.19 9.98 3.39
C THR A 128 -6.46 11.33 4.00
N VAL A 129 -5.72 11.63 5.07
CA VAL A 129 -5.75 12.91 5.78
C VAL A 129 -4.33 13.50 5.81
N ASP A 130 -4.18 14.69 5.27
CA ASP A 130 -2.92 15.42 5.31
C ASP A 130 -2.94 16.40 6.48
N LEU A 131 -1.97 16.31 7.37
CA LEU A 131 -1.83 17.17 8.55
C LEU A 131 -0.61 18.08 8.41
N ASN A 132 -0.71 19.30 8.93
CA ASN A 132 0.38 20.28 8.94
C ASN A 132 1.37 20.10 10.11
N GLY A 133 1.38 18.93 10.76
CA GLY A 133 2.26 18.61 11.88
C GLY A 133 2.75 17.17 11.87
N MET A 134 3.71 16.87 12.73
CA MET A 134 4.34 15.54 12.85
C MET A 134 3.78 14.80 14.06
N LEU A 135 3.44 13.53 13.88
CA LEU A 135 3.00 12.63 14.96
C LEU A 135 3.90 11.39 14.97
N ASP A 136 4.27 10.93 16.14
CA ASP A 136 4.98 9.67 16.34
C ASP A 136 4.03 8.49 16.58
N ASP A 137 4.57 7.27 16.56
CA ASP A 137 3.78 6.04 16.70
C ASP A 137 3.02 5.98 18.04
N SER A 138 3.58 6.53 19.11
CA SER A 138 2.94 6.57 20.44
C SER A 138 1.73 7.51 20.45
N GLN A 139 1.89 8.68 19.84
CA GLN A 139 0.81 9.67 19.67
C GLN A 139 -0.32 9.11 18.80
N LEU A 140 0.03 8.42 17.70
CA LEU A 140 -0.95 7.77 16.82
C LEU A 140 -1.74 6.67 17.54
N ALA A 141 -1.07 5.85 18.34
CA ALA A 141 -1.73 4.82 19.14
C ALA A 141 -2.66 5.42 20.21
N GLU A 142 -2.27 6.53 20.82
CA GLU A 142 -3.10 7.26 21.77
C GLU A 142 -4.34 7.86 21.09
N ILE A 143 -4.17 8.52 19.95
CA ILE A 143 -5.26 9.10 19.15
C ILE A 143 -6.24 8.00 18.74
N GLU A 144 -5.78 6.89 18.19
CA GLU A 144 -6.63 5.78 17.77
C GLU A 144 -7.47 5.23 18.94
N ARG A 145 -6.85 5.05 20.09
CA ARG A 145 -7.55 4.59 21.31
C ARG A 145 -8.63 5.59 21.72
N GLU A 146 -8.28 6.86 21.85
CA GLU A 146 -9.21 7.90 22.31
C GLU A 146 -10.37 8.11 21.34
N VAL A 147 -10.09 8.14 20.02
CA VAL A 147 -11.15 8.23 19.01
C VAL A 147 -12.16 7.11 19.18
N ASN A 148 -11.71 5.86 19.36
CA ASN A 148 -12.62 4.73 19.53
C ASN A 148 -13.38 4.80 20.86
N GLU A 149 -12.78 5.26 21.95
CA GLU A 149 -13.48 5.51 23.21
C GLU A 149 -14.62 6.53 23.00
N ARG A 150 -14.37 7.63 22.26
CA ARG A 150 -15.39 8.63 21.94
C ARG A 150 -16.47 8.12 20.97
N VAL A 151 -16.10 7.28 20.01
CA VAL A 151 -17.07 6.62 19.12
C VAL A 151 -18.05 5.78 19.94
N TRP A 152 -17.57 5.00 20.91
CA TRP A 152 -18.39 4.12 21.73
C TRP A 152 -19.24 4.84 22.79
N GLU A 153 -19.02 6.12 23.03
CA GLU A 153 -19.91 6.95 23.86
C GLU A 153 -21.31 7.13 23.23
N ASP A 154 -21.46 6.85 21.93
CA ASP A 154 -22.70 6.90 21.14
C ASP A 154 -23.47 8.22 21.28
N LYS A 155 -22.76 9.34 21.16
CA LYS A 155 -23.35 10.67 21.25
C LYS A 155 -24.03 11.07 19.94
N GLU A 156 -25.14 11.82 20.07
CA GLU A 156 -25.83 12.41 18.92
C GLU A 156 -24.95 13.46 18.21
N VAL A 157 -24.84 13.37 16.90
CA VAL A 157 -24.15 14.34 16.05
C VAL A 157 -25.10 15.48 15.73
N VAL A 158 -24.74 16.69 16.12
CA VAL A 158 -25.61 17.87 16.01
C VAL A 158 -25.28 18.66 14.76
N ILE A 159 -26.30 18.93 13.94
CA ILE A 159 -26.16 19.74 12.72
C ILE A 159 -26.97 21.01 12.90
N THR A 160 -26.30 22.16 12.69
CA THR A 160 -26.94 23.49 12.82
C THR A 160 -26.63 24.37 11.60
N TYR A 161 -27.50 25.35 11.40
CA TYR A 161 -27.38 26.37 10.37
C TYR A 161 -27.42 27.77 11.03
N PRO A 162 -26.32 28.16 11.69
CA PRO A 162 -26.29 29.43 12.44
C PRO A 162 -26.42 30.64 11.51
N THR A 163 -27.00 31.71 12.04
CA THR A 163 -26.99 33.01 11.40
C THR A 163 -25.55 33.62 11.36
N ALA A 164 -25.31 34.60 10.54
CA ALA A 164 -24.01 35.26 10.47
C ALA A 164 -23.54 35.88 11.83
N GLU A 165 -24.48 36.27 12.70
CA GLU A 165 -24.14 36.76 14.03
C GLU A 165 -23.81 35.62 15.00
N GLU A 166 -24.58 34.56 15.00
CA GLU A 166 -24.31 33.37 15.84
C GLU A 166 -22.97 32.74 15.44
N LEU A 167 -22.66 32.70 14.14
CA LEU A 167 -21.42 32.09 13.62
C LEU A 167 -20.16 32.76 14.19
N LYS A 168 -20.22 34.07 14.51
CA LYS A 168 -19.10 34.83 15.12
C LYS A 168 -18.78 34.37 16.54
N THR A 169 -19.71 33.71 17.21
CA THR A 169 -19.58 33.20 18.59
C THR A 169 -19.25 31.75 18.69
N ILE A 170 -19.29 30.99 17.57
CA ILE A 170 -18.96 29.57 17.50
C ILE A 170 -17.50 29.44 17.16
N ASP A 171 -16.75 28.73 17.99
CA ASP A 171 -15.40 28.28 17.64
C ASP A 171 -15.51 27.01 16.81
N TYR A 172 -15.16 27.09 15.54
CA TYR A 172 -15.28 25.97 14.59
C TYR A 172 -14.10 25.92 13.62
N ARG A 173 -13.76 24.72 13.20
CA ARG A 173 -12.76 24.50 12.15
C ARG A 173 -13.38 24.69 10.76
N SER A 174 -12.62 25.26 9.84
CA SER A 174 -13.01 25.37 8.44
C SER A 174 -11.81 25.21 7.52
N LYS A 175 -11.98 24.46 6.44
CA LYS A 175 -10.93 24.26 5.40
C LYS A 175 -10.94 25.36 4.33
N LYS A 176 -11.96 26.22 4.28
CA LYS A 176 -12.15 27.25 3.25
C LYS A 176 -12.80 28.49 3.85
N GLU A 177 -12.59 29.62 3.19
CA GLU A 177 -13.46 30.78 3.41
C GLU A 177 -14.88 30.45 2.97
N LEU A 178 -15.84 30.75 3.82
CA LEU A 178 -17.25 30.38 3.63
C LEU A 178 -18.05 31.56 3.17
N ALA A 179 -18.86 31.40 2.12
CA ALA A 179 -19.84 32.36 1.63
C ALA A 179 -21.25 31.77 1.73
N GLY A 180 -22.24 32.58 2.12
CA GLY A 180 -23.62 32.16 2.24
C GLY A 180 -23.95 31.46 3.58
N GLN A 181 -24.94 30.58 3.57
CA GLN A 181 -25.38 29.85 4.76
C GLN A 181 -24.36 28.75 5.10
N VAL A 182 -23.81 28.81 6.32
CA VAL A 182 -22.84 27.84 6.83
C VAL A 182 -23.56 26.72 7.57
N ARG A 183 -23.20 25.46 7.22
CA ARG A 183 -23.65 24.26 7.93
C ARG A 183 -22.56 23.82 8.89
N ILE A 184 -22.86 23.83 10.19
CA ILE A 184 -21.96 23.37 11.26
C ILE A 184 -22.36 21.96 11.66
N VAL A 185 -21.37 21.09 11.69
CA VAL A 185 -21.47 19.70 12.19
C VAL A 185 -20.67 19.63 13.49
N THR A 186 -21.34 19.22 14.56
CA THR A 186 -20.74 19.08 15.89
C THR A 186 -20.73 17.62 16.32
N PHE A 187 -19.54 17.10 16.58
CA PHE A 187 -19.30 15.86 17.30
C PHE A 187 -19.02 16.23 18.77
N PRO A 188 -19.99 16.07 19.69
CA PRO A 188 -19.92 16.67 21.02
C PRO A 188 -18.68 16.29 21.82
N GLY A 189 -17.88 17.29 22.20
CA GLY A 189 -16.63 17.13 22.94
C GLY A 189 -15.47 16.58 22.11
N VAL A 190 -15.57 16.64 20.75
CA VAL A 190 -14.52 16.17 19.83
C VAL A 190 -14.25 17.17 18.71
N ASP A 191 -15.28 17.59 17.98
CA ASP A 191 -15.10 18.46 16.81
C ASP A 191 -16.31 19.37 16.58
N VAL A 192 -16.04 20.59 16.16
CA VAL A 192 -17.02 21.54 15.62
C VAL A 192 -16.48 22.04 14.30
N CYS A 193 -17.12 21.71 13.19
CA CYS A 193 -16.57 21.99 11.87
C CYS A 193 -17.63 22.44 10.87
N ALA A 194 -17.26 23.38 10.00
CA ALA A 194 -18.07 23.74 8.86
C ALA A 194 -17.92 22.66 7.78
N CYS A 195 -18.97 21.88 7.54
CA CYS A 195 -18.94 20.74 6.62
C CYS A 195 -20.27 20.55 5.89
N CYS A 196 -20.18 20.33 4.56
CA CYS A 196 -21.34 20.07 3.70
C CYS A 196 -21.59 18.56 3.47
N GLY A 197 -20.71 17.68 3.93
CA GLY A 197 -20.83 16.23 3.72
C GLY A 197 -21.96 15.57 4.48
N THR A 198 -22.18 14.29 4.19
CA THR A 198 -23.13 13.47 4.94
C THR A 198 -22.44 12.76 6.09
N HIS A 199 -23.09 12.72 7.26
CA HIS A 199 -22.57 12.15 8.50
C HIS A 199 -23.56 11.19 9.12
N VAL A 200 -23.07 10.29 9.95
CA VAL A 200 -23.93 9.49 10.85
C VAL A 200 -24.63 10.37 11.86
N THR A 201 -25.77 9.94 12.40
CA THR A 201 -26.50 10.70 13.43
C THR A 201 -26.01 10.46 14.84
N HIS A 202 -25.32 9.35 15.09
CA HIS A 202 -24.70 9.03 16.36
C HIS A 202 -23.26 8.56 16.16
N THR A 203 -22.37 8.92 17.09
CA THR A 203 -20.94 8.54 16.97
C THR A 203 -20.75 7.02 16.94
N GLY A 204 -21.59 6.25 17.65
CA GLY A 204 -21.55 4.78 17.67
C GLY A 204 -21.75 4.13 16.29
N GLU A 205 -22.44 4.80 15.37
CA GLU A 205 -22.66 4.31 14.00
C GLU A 205 -21.39 4.34 13.13
N ILE A 206 -20.34 5.08 13.55
CA ILE A 206 -19.01 5.02 12.94
C ILE A 206 -18.44 3.60 13.11
N GLY A 207 -18.79 2.92 14.22
CA GLY A 207 -18.38 1.56 14.54
C GLY A 207 -16.98 1.51 15.15
N MET A 208 -15.95 1.53 14.33
CA MET A 208 -14.54 1.55 14.74
C MET A 208 -13.71 2.39 13.77
N VAL A 209 -12.68 3.02 14.30
CA VAL A 209 -11.67 3.76 13.52
C VAL A 209 -10.33 3.03 13.63
N LYS A 210 -9.64 2.86 12.50
CA LYS A 210 -8.30 2.28 12.44
C LYS A 210 -7.37 3.17 11.64
N LEU A 211 -6.26 3.58 12.25
CA LEU A 211 -5.15 4.23 11.58
C LEU A 211 -4.26 3.14 10.98
N LEU A 212 -3.97 3.22 9.67
CA LEU A 212 -3.27 2.17 8.93
C LEU A 212 -1.80 2.49 8.73
N SER A 213 -1.53 3.68 8.20
CA SER A 213 -0.18 4.11 7.87
C SER A 213 -0.01 5.61 8.04
N VAL A 214 1.22 6.03 8.29
CA VAL A 214 1.62 7.44 8.31
C VAL A 214 2.93 7.59 7.57
N VAL A 215 2.98 8.53 6.64
CA VAL A 215 4.19 8.87 5.90
C VAL A 215 4.44 10.37 5.97
N LYS A 216 5.71 10.77 5.92
CA LYS A 216 6.05 12.20 5.81
C LYS A 216 5.52 12.76 4.50
N PHE A 217 4.82 13.87 4.55
CA PHE A 217 4.23 14.54 3.40
C PHE A 217 4.34 16.06 3.56
N HIS A 218 5.05 16.70 2.63
CA HIS A 218 5.40 18.13 2.74
C HIS A 218 6.01 18.49 4.12
N ASP A 219 5.48 19.49 4.80
CA ASP A 219 5.92 19.92 6.13
C ASP A 219 5.23 19.17 7.29
N GLY A 220 4.42 18.18 6.98
CA GLY A 220 3.67 17.37 7.94
C GLY A 220 3.64 15.89 7.56
N ILE A 221 2.47 15.28 7.76
CA ILE A 221 2.25 13.86 7.48
C ILE A 221 1.01 13.64 6.60
N ARG A 222 1.02 12.56 5.84
CA ARG A 222 -0.17 11.93 5.27
C ARG A 222 -0.47 10.67 6.05
N MET A 223 -1.68 10.60 6.56
CA MET A 223 -2.21 9.46 7.30
C MET A 223 -3.26 8.74 6.48
N GLU A 224 -3.18 7.41 6.45
CA GLU A 224 -4.24 6.55 5.91
C GLU A 224 -5.05 5.97 7.06
N MET A 225 -6.37 6.00 6.93
CA MET A 225 -7.29 5.46 7.91
C MET A 225 -8.53 4.86 7.27
N ILE A 226 -9.25 4.05 8.04
CA ILE A 226 -10.52 3.42 7.67
C ILE A 226 -11.47 3.43 8.86
N CYS A 227 -12.79 3.40 8.58
CA CYS A 227 -13.82 3.35 9.60
C CYS A 227 -14.86 2.27 9.30
N GLY A 228 -15.60 1.87 10.32
CA GLY A 228 -16.79 1.04 10.21
C GLY A 228 -16.55 -0.31 9.56
N LYS A 229 -17.35 -0.61 8.53
CA LYS A 229 -17.27 -1.88 7.81
C LYS A 229 -15.87 -2.16 7.23
N ARG A 230 -15.17 -1.13 6.74
CA ARG A 230 -13.82 -1.31 6.18
C ARG A 230 -12.83 -1.82 7.23
N VAL A 231 -12.99 -1.42 8.51
CA VAL A 231 -12.16 -1.95 9.61
C VAL A 231 -12.41 -3.44 9.81
N LEU A 232 -13.68 -3.87 9.81
CA LEU A 232 -14.01 -5.29 9.95
C LEU A 232 -13.43 -6.12 8.80
N ASP A 233 -13.57 -5.65 7.58
CA ASP A 233 -13.03 -6.32 6.38
C ASP A 233 -11.49 -6.43 6.46
N TYR A 234 -10.81 -5.36 6.88
CA TYR A 234 -9.36 -5.33 7.10
C TYR A 234 -8.92 -6.30 8.20
N LEU A 235 -9.59 -6.31 9.34
CA LEU A 235 -9.28 -7.23 10.44
C LEU A 235 -9.47 -8.69 10.04
N ASN A 236 -10.53 -9.00 9.29
CA ASN A 236 -10.77 -10.35 8.76
C ASN A 236 -9.65 -10.78 7.80
N MET A 237 -9.22 -9.89 6.91
CA MET A 237 -8.09 -10.14 5.99
C MET A 237 -6.79 -10.42 6.77
N VAL A 238 -6.45 -9.57 7.74
CA VAL A 238 -5.23 -9.74 8.55
C VAL A 238 -5.30 -11.03 9.38
N ASN A 239 -6.46 -11.33 9.97
CA ASN A 239 -6.68 -12.56 10.73
C ASN A 239 -6.51 -13.81 9.88
N GLU A 240 -7.05 -13.82 8.65
CA GLU A 240 -6.89 -14.93 7.71
C GLU A 240 -5.43 -15.12 7.31
N GLN A 241 -4.70 -14.04 6.99
CA GLN A 241 -3.26 -14.13 6.70
C GLN A 241 -2.49 -14.69 7.89
N ASN A 242 -2.77 -14.22 9.11
CA ASN A 242 -2.13 -14.72 10.32
C ASN A 242 -2.46 -16.21 10.57
N HIS A 243 -3.70 -16.63 10.30
CA HIS A 243 -4.10 -18.04 10.37
C HIS A 243 -3.28 -18.90 9.40
N GLN A 244 -3.12 -18.47 8.17
CA GLN A 244 -2.30 -19.20 7.16
C GLN A 244 -0.83 -19.30 7.60
N ILE A 245 -0.25 -18.25 8.18
CA ILE A 245 1.10 -18.28 8.74
C ILE A 245 1.17 -19.26 9.92
N SER A 246 0.21 -19.20 10.83
CA SER A 246 0.06 -20.12 11.97
C SER A 246 0.08 -21.58 11.54
N MET A 247 -0.72 -21.93 10.52
CA MET A 247 -0.77 -23.27 9.97
C MET A 247 0.56 -23.72 9.34
N LYS A 248 1.19 -22.86 8.53
CA LYS A 248 2.47 -23.17 7.86
C LYS A 248 3.61 -23.38 8.84
N LEU A 249 3.60 -22.63 9.95
CA LEU A 249 4.68 -22.68 10.96
C LEU A 249 4.33 -23.57 12.17
N SER A 250 3.16 -24.22 12.17
CA SER A 250 2.65 -25.01 13.32
C SER A 250 2.74 -24.21 14.63
N ALA A 251 2.37 -22.94 14.58
CA ALA A 251 2.43 -22.01 15.69
C ALA A 251 1.03 -21.56 16.12
N LYS A 252 0.86 -21.13 17.36
CA LYS A 252 -0.38 -20.46 17.77
C LYS A 252 -0.48 -19.08 17.08
N MET A 253 -1.71 -18.61 16.83
CA MET A 253 -1.96 -17.36 16.13
C MET A 253 -1.35 -16.12 16.82
N ASP A 254 -1.26 -16.14 18.14
CA ASP A 254 -0.62 -15.10 18.96
C ASP A 254 0.91 -15.24 19.09
N ARG A 255 1.50 -16.25 18.41
CA ARG A 255 2.94 -16.59 18.45
C ARG A 255 3.55 -16.74 17.04
N THR A 256 2.90 -16.24 16.02
CA THR A 256 3.39 -16.34 14.64
C THR A 256 4.69 -15.56 14.44
N ALA A 257 4.83 -14.37 15.04
CA ALA A 257 6.05 -13.58 15.00
C ALA A 257 7.25 -14.33 15.60
N ASP A 258 7.08 -14.97 16.77
CA ASP A 258 8.12 -15.78 17.40
C ASP A 258 8.50 -17.00 16.52
N ALA A 259 7.54 -17.58 15.81
CA ALA A 259 7.78 -18.69 14.91
C ALA A 259 8.56 -18.27 13.66
N VAL A 260 8.29 -17.09 13.11
CA VAL A 260 9.07 -16.49 12.01
C VAL A 260 10.50 -16.23 12.47
N GLN A 261 10.71 -15.66 13.67
CA GLN A 261 12.05 -15.41 14.20
C GLN A 261 12.84 -16.71 14.34
N ARG A 262 12.23 -17.77 14.90
CA ARG A 262 12.89 -19.10 15.01
C ARG A 262 13.27 -19.65 13.64
N LEU A 263 12.40 -19.53 12.62
CA LEU A 263 12.71 -19.96 11.26
C LEU A 263 13.89 -19.18 10.65
N GLN A 264 13.95 -17.86 10.89
CA GLN A 264 15.08 -17.03 10.45
C GLN A 264 16.39 -17.45 11.12
N ASP A 265 16.37 -17.68 12.44
CA ASP A 265 17.55 -18.10 13.20
C ASP A 265 18.02 -19.51 12.76
N GLU A 266 17.11 -20.42 12.48
CA GLU A 266 17.42 -21.75 11.95
C GLU A 266 18.04 -21.66 10.55
N ASN A 267 17.46 -20.87 9.66
CA ASN A 267 18.01 -20.61 8.32
C ASN A 267 19.44 -20.05 8.39
N PHE A 268 19.67 -19.08 9.29
CA PHE A 268 21.00 -18.50 9.49
C PHE A 268 21.99 -19.55 9.98
N ARG A 269 21.60 -20.41 10.95
CA ARG A 269 22.45 -21.50 11.44
C ARG A 269 22.76 -22.53 10.34
N MET A 270 21.76 -22.93 9.56
CA MET A 270 21.94 -23.86 8.45
C MET A 270 22.90 -23.31 7.40
N LYS A 271 22.76 -22.03 7.01
CA LYS A 271 23.70 -21.38 6.09
C LYS A 271 25.13 -21.39 6.63
N GLY A 272 25.31 -21.14 7.94
CA GLY A 272 26.62 -21.20 8.59
C GLY A 272 27.19 -22.64 8.65
N GLN A 273 26.32 -23.67 8.78
CA GLN A 273 26.76 -25.06 8.72
C GLN A 273 27.21 -25.45 7.32
N VAL A 274 26.42 -25.10 6.29
CA VAL A 274 26.77 -25.35 4.89
C VAL A 274 28.12 -24.70 4.55
N ALA A 275 28.31 -23.41 4.92
CA ALA A 275 29.57 -22.72 4.67
C ALA A 275 30.79 -23.39 5.33
N ARG A 276 30.63 -23.92 6.56
CA ARG A 276 31.71 -24.67 7.23
C ARG A 276 31.99 -26.02 6.53
N MET A 277 30.94 -26.75 6.14
CA MET A 277 31.11 -28.00 5.42
C MET A 277 31.78 -27.77 4.07
N GLU A 278 31.43 -26.71 3.34
CA GLU A 278 32.11 -26.34 2.10
C GLU A 278 33.59 -26.01 2.37
N GLU A 279 33.90 -25.24 3.40
CA GLU A 279 35.28 -24.91 3.74
C GLU A 279 36.12 -26.15 4.08
N GLU A 280 35.58 -27.11 4.84
CA GLU A 280 36.22 -28.39 5.13
C GLU A 280 36.45 -29.21 3.88
N MET A 281 35.42 -29.29 3.00
CA MET A 281 35.55 -29.99 1.71
C MET A 281 36.62 -29.34 0.82
N PHE A 282 36.65 -28.01 0.76
CA PHE A 282 37.61 -27.30 -0.08
C PHE A 282 39.03 -27.42 0.45
N ARG A 283 39.23 -27.42 1.76
CA ARG A 283 40.53 -27.73 2.39
C ARG A 283 40.99 -29.16 2.11
N ALA A 284 40.08 -30.13 2.18
CA ALA A 284 40.37 -31.53 1.85
C ALA A 284 40.70 -31.71 0.35
N GLU A 285 40.02 -30.99 -0.53
CA GLU A 285 40.32 -31.00 -1.95
C GLU A 285 41.66 -30.35 -2.24
N ALA A 286 41.93 -29.15 -1.66
CA ALA A 286 43.21 -28.43 -1.80
C ALA A 286 44.40 -29.29 -1.38
N LYS A 287 44.29 -30.06 -0.30
CA LYS A 287 45.32 -30.95 0.17
C LYS A 287 45.74 -32.03 -0.84
N LYS A 288 44.85 -32.44 -1.77
CA LYS A 288 45.19 -33.41 -2.83
C LYS A 288 46.13 -32.83 -3.86
N TRP A 289 46.22 -31.52 -3.94
CA TRP A 289 46.98 -30.76 -4.93
C TRP A 289 48.23 -30.08 -4.32
N GLU A 290 48.56 -30.44 -3.08
CA GLU A 290 49.76 -29.91 -2.39
C GLU A 290 51.05 -30.25 -3.18
N GLY A 291 51.79 -29.23 -3.58
CA GLY A 291 53.02 -29.35 -4.36
C GLY A 291 52.79 -29.74 -5.82
N ALA A 292 51.55 -29.82 -6.29
CA ALA A 292 51.27 -29.98 -7.71
C ALA A 292 51.58 -28.67 -8.49
N GLY A 293 51.95 -28.79 -9.74
CA GLY A 293 52.10 -27.61 -10.64
C GLY A 293 50.73 -26.96 -10.91
N SER A 294 50.46 -26.55 -12.15
CA SER A 294 49.16 -26.01 -12.53
C SER A 294 48.03 -27.06 -12.43
N VAL A 295 46.91 -26.67 -11.92
CA VAL A 295 45.75 -27.56 -11.58
C VAL A 295 44.49 -27.11 -12.27
N LEU A 296 43.81 -28.06 -12.93
CA LEU A 296 42.49 -27.85 -13.54
C LEU A 296 41.45 -28.75 -12.90
N ILE A 297 40.43 -28.15 -12.31
CA ILE A 297 39.39 -28.83 -11.53
C ILE A 297 38.03 -28.57 -12.11
N PHE A 298 37.27 -29.63 -12.35
CA PHE A 298 35.87 -29.53 -12.72
C PHE A 298 34.98 -29.99 -11.57
N LYS A 299 33.92 -29.24 -11.31
CA LYS A 299 32.87 -29.52 -10.34
C LYS A 299 31.50 -29.27 -10.99
N GLU A 300 30.45 -29.71 -10.33
CA GLU A 300 29.08 -29.46 -10.76
C GLU A 300 28.31 -28.76 -9.62
N GLY A 301 27.39 -27.84 -9.97
CA GLY A 301 26.44 -27.24 -9.05
C GLY A 301 27.02 -26.29 -7.98
N LEU A 302 28.30 -25.91 -8.07
CA LEU A 302 28.85 -24.90 -7.15
C LEU A 302 28.37 -23.51 -7.55
N GLU A 303 27.99 -22.71 -6.56
CA GLU A 303 27.73 -21.30 -6.76
C GLU A 303 29.05 -20.52 -6.99
N ALA A 304 28.94 -19.32 -7.58
CA ALA A 304 30.12 -18.53 -7.94
C ALA A 304 31.06 -18.24 -6.75
N ASP A 305 30.52 -18.01 -5.56
CA ASP A 305 31.31 -17.80 -4.34
C ASP A 305 32.01 -19.09 -3.89
N SER A 306 31.37 -20.24 -4.02
CA SER A 306 31.97 -21.55 -3.73
C SER A 306 33.08 -21.93 -4.72
N VAL A 307 32.89 -21.62 -6.01
CA VAL A 307 33.94 -21.78 -7.03
C VAL A 307 35.16 -20.93 -6.70
N ARG A 308 34.94 -19.66 -6.31
CA ARG A 308 35.99 -18.74 -5.86
C ARG A 308 36.73 -19.26 -4.64
N LYS A 309 36.01 -19.71 -3.60
CA LYS A 309 36.61 -20.25 -2.37
C LYS A 309 37.42 -21.51 -2.59
N LEU A 310 36.94 -22.41 -3.48
CA LEU A 310 37.70 -23.60 -3.84
C LEU A 310 38.97 -23.23 -4.60
N ALA A 311 38.89 -22.32 -5.56
CA ALA A 311 40.08 -21.85 -6.31
C ALA A 311 41.12 -21.18 -5.36
N ASP A 312 40.62 -20.35 -4.43
CA ASP A 312 41.47 -19.71 -3.40
C ASP A 312 42.16 -20.74 -2.50
N ALA A 313 41.42 -21.77 -2.05
CA ALA A 313 41.99 -22.84 -1.21
C ALA A 313 43.07 -23.64 -1.94
N VAL A 314 42.83 -23.99 -3.22
CA VAL A 314 43.79 -24.79 -4.01
C VAL A 314 44.99 -23.95 -4.46
N MET A 315 44.77 -22.66 -4.83
CA MET A 315 45.84 -21.74 -5.19
C MET A 315 46.91 -21.62 -4.08
N ASN A 316 46.48 -21.71 -2.82
CA ASN A 316 47.40 -21.61 -1.67
C ASN A 316 48.14 -22.93 -1.36
N THR A 317 47.92 -24.00 -2.11
CA THR A 317 48.57 -25.31 -1.88
C THR A 317 49.32 -25.85 -3.11
N CYS A 318 48.91 -25.49 -4.34
CA CYS A 318 49.62 -25.84 -5.57
C CYS A 318 50.76 -24.86 -5.87
N GLU A 319 51.70 -25.28 -6.77
CA GLU A 319 52.88 -24.47 -7.13
C GLU A 319 52.69 -23.68 -8.45
N GLY A 320 51.48 -23.70 -9.02
CA GLY A 320 51.16 -23.05 -10.30
C GLY A 320 49.76 -22.42 -10.29
N CYS A 321 49.24 -22.23 -11.49
CA CYS A 321 47.88 -21.73 -11.68
C CYS A 321 46.81 -22.78 -11.28
N CYS A 322 45.92 -22.41 -10.41
CA CYS A 322 44.69 -23.18 -10.12
C CYS A 322 43.53 -22.65 -10.93
N ALA A 323 42.88 -23.50 -11.72
CA ALA A 323 41.67 -23.19 -12.45
C ALA A 323 40.54 -24.13 -12.02
N VAL A 324 39.47 -23.57 -11.51
CA VAL A 324 38.26 -24.28 -11.09
C VAL A 324 37.10 -23.89 -11.97
N PHE A 325 36.45 -24.85 -12.55
CA PHE A 325 35.25 -24.70 -13.35
C PHE A 325 34.08 -25.47 -12.71
N SER A 326 32.92 -24.83 -12.64
CA SER A 326 31.69 -25.49 -12.18
C SER A 326 30.59 -25.38 -13.23
N ARG A 327 30.05 -26.52 -13.62
CA ARG A 327 29.00 -26.62 -14.64
C ARG A 327 27.68 -26.11 -14.08
N ASN A 328 27.01 -25.26 -14.86
CA ASN A 328 25.64 -24.80 -14.63
C ASN A 328 24.63 -25.75 -15.29
N GLU A 329 23.36 -25.63 -14.92
CA GLU A 329 22.26 -26.43 -15.51
C GLU A 329 22.08 -26.17 -17.03
N ASP A 330 22.40 -24.97 -17.51
CA ASP A 330 22.34 -24.57 -18.93
C ASP A 330 23.55 -25.05 -19.76
N GLY A 331 24.47 -25.80 -19.14
CA GLY A 331 25.67 -26.33 -19.77
C GLY A 331 26.85 -25.34 -19.84
N SER A 332 26.69 -24.09 -19.41
CA SER A 332 27.80 -23.15 -19.24
C SER A 332 28.62 -23.47 -17.99
N TYR A 333 29.81 -22.88 -17.88
CA TYR A 333 30.64 -23.04 -16.69
C TYR A 333 30.92 -21.68 -16.02
N LYS A 334 30.75 -21.63 -14.69
CA LYS A 334 31.36 -20.59 -13.83
C LYS A 334 32.82 -20.97 -13.62
N TYR A 335 33.73 -20.01 -13.60
CA TYR A 335 35.12 -20.30 -13.31
C TYR A 335 35.74 -19.32 -12.31
N ALA A 336 36.76 -19.77 -11.60
CA ALA A 336 37.71 -18.95 -10.91
C ALA A 336 39.12 -19.53 -11.11
N MET A 337 40.10 -18.64 -11.32
CA MET A 337 41.49 -19.01 -11.47
C MET A 337 42.36 -18.15 -10.57
N GLY A 338 43.37 -18.75 -9.96
CA GLY A 338 44.28 -18.06 -9.09
C GLY A 338 45.72 -18.57 -9.22
N GLU A 339 46.71 -17.68 -9.10
CA GLU A 339 48.15 -17.95 -9.10
C GLU A 339 48.81 -16.89 -8.22
N ILE A 340 49.53 -17.30 -7.15
CA ILE A 340 50.00 -16.40 -6.10
C ILE A 340 50.87 -15.28 -6.68
N ASP A 341 51.88 -15.60 -7.50
CA ASP A 341 52.85 -14.67 -8.05
C ASP A 341 52.61 -14.38 -9.55
N GLY A 342 51.40 -14.75 -10.08
CA GLY A 342 51.05 -14.65 -11.50
C GLY A 342 50.33 -13.38 -11.90
N ASP A 343 50.22 -13.15 -13.19
CA ASP A 343 49.31 -12.17 -13.79
C ASP A 343 48.40 -12.86 -14.83
N LEU A 344 47.21 -13.25 -14.37
CA LEU A 344 46.27 -14.00 -15.17
C LEU A 344 45.39 -13.13 -16.08
N ARG A 345 45.55 -11.82 -16.10
CA ARG A 345 44.65 -10.90 -16.83
C ARG A 345 44.69 -11.10 -18.33
N GLN A 346 45.90 -11.27 -18.90
CA GLN A 346 46.05 -11.50 -20.35
C GLN A 346 45.58 -12.91 -20.71
N TYR A 347 45.97 -13.91 -19.94
CA TYR A 347 45.55 -15.29 -20.12
C TYR A 347 44.00 -15.43 -20.05
N THR A 348 43.37 -14.72 -19.12
CA THR A 348 41.90 -14.68 -19.00
C THR A 348 41.23 -14.07 -20.23
N LYS A 349 41.82 -13.02 -20.86
CA LYS A 349 41.29 -12.43 -22.10
C LYS A 349 41.34 -13.42 -23.23
N GLU A 350 42.44 -14.13 -23.39
CA GLU A 350 42.62 -15.15 -24.40
C GLU A 350 41.67 -16.33 -24.21
N MET A 351 41.53 -16.81 -22.98
CA MET A 351 40.59 -17.87 -22.61
C MET A 351 39.13 -17.46 -22.89
N ASN A 352 38.74 -16.26 -22.48
CA ASN A 352 37.37 -15.76 -22.72
C ASN A 352 37.08 -15.61 -24.21
N ALA A 353 38.06 -15.20 -25.02
CA ALA A 353 37.90 -15.10 -26.45
C ALA A 353 37.78 -16.50 -27.11
N ALA A 354 38.54 -17.48 -26.65
CA ALA A 354 38.54 -18.84 -27.19
C ALA A 354 37.32 -19.65 -26.78
N LEU A 355 36.81 -19.45 -25.57
CA LEU A 355 35.74 -20.24 -24.94
C LEU A 355 34.42 -19.51 -24.84
N ASN A 356 34.21 -18.45 -25.63
CA ASN A 356 33.00 -17.61 -25.59
C ASN A 356 32.65 -17.18 -24.17
N GLY A 357 33.66 -16.69 -23.43
CA GLY A 357 33.59 -16.36 -22.04
C GLY A 357 33.55 -14.88 -21.73
N ARG A 358 33.29 -14.58 -20.49
CA ARG A 358 33.36 -13.23 -19.91
C ARG A 358 33.83 -13.31 -18.45
N GLY A 359 34.70 -12.39 -18.07
CA GLY A 359 35.20 -12.36 -16.70
C GLY A 359 36.46 -11.52 -16.63
N GLY A 360 37.06 -11.49 -15.44
CA GLY A 360 38.27 -10.74 -15.14
C GLY A 360 38.49 -10.66 -13.61
N GLY A 361 39.45 -9.85 -13.21
CA GLY A 361 39.77 -9.70 -11.80
C GLY A 361 41.10 -9.00 -11.54
N LYS A 362 41.72 -9.35 -10.44
CA LYS A 362 43.06 -8.90 -10.03
C LYS A 362 44.12 -9.70 -10.77
N PRO A 363 45.39 -9.25 -10.84
CA PRO A 363 46.46 -10.00 -11.51
C PRO A 363 46.56 -11.46 -11.05
N PHE A 364 46.52 -11.71 -9.79
CA PHE A 364 46.72 -13.04 -9.20
C PHE A 364 45.41 -13.86 -9.07
N PHE A 365 44.21 -13.26 -9.32
CA PHE A 365 42.93 -13.95 -9.16
C PHE A 365 41.85 -13.38 -10.08
N VAL A 366 41.26 -14.23 -10.90
CA VAL A 366 40.23 -13.89 -11.91
C VAL A 366 39.04 -14.84 -11.79
N GLN A 367 37.87 -14.36 -12.17
CA GLN A 367 36.64 -15.16 -12.20
C GLN A 367 35.70 -14.75 -13.34
N GLY A 368 34.81 -15.64 -13.71
CA GLY A 368 33.87 -15.37 -14.78
C GLY A 368 33.04 -16.57 -15.17
N SER A 369 32.59 -16.60 -16.43
CA SER A 369 31.86 -17.70 -17.01
C SER A 369 32.29 -17.93 -18.48
N VAL A 370 32.18 -19.18 -18.94
CA VAL A 370 32.42 -19.57 -20.33
C VAL A 370 31.27 -20.39 -20.86
N GLN A 371 31.04 -20.29 -22.17
CA GLN A 371 30.03 -21.07 -22.90
C GLN A 371 30.75 -22.04 -23.84
N ALA A 372 31.31 -23.09 -23.26
CA ALA A 372 32.11 -24.09 -23.96
C ALA A 372 31.89 -25.47 -23.34
N ALA A 373 32.15 -26.53 -24.07
CA ALA A 373 32.16 -27.89 -23.57
C ALA A 373 33.41 -28.17 -22.71
N GLU A 374 33.31 -29.14 -21.78
CA GLU A 374 34.44 -29.48 -20.92
C GLU A 374 35.71 -29.84 -21.71
N ASP A 375 35.57 -30.61 -22.79
CA ASP A 375 36.69 -30.97 -23.65
C ASP A 375 37.36 -29.76 -24.33
N GLU A 376 36.58 -28.74 -24.68
CA GLU A 376 37.14 -27.50 -25.25
C GLU A 376 37.92 -26.70 -24.18
N ILE A 377 37.44 -26.70 -22.96
CA ILE A 377 38.13 -26.09 -21.83
C ILE A 377 39.43 -26.84 -21.54
N ARG A 378 39.41 -28.17 -21.46
CA ARG A 378 40.62 -29.00 -21.26
C ARG A 378 41.65 -28.76 -22.34
N ASN A 379 41.26 -28.80 -23.61
CA ASN A 379 42.12 -28.56 -24.75
C ASN A 379 42.78 -27.14 -24.76
N PHE A 380 42.12 -26.15 -24.15
CA PHE A 380 42.70 -24.82 -23.98
C PHE A 380 43.86 -24.82 -22.99
N PHE A 381 43.72 -25.56 -21.87
CA PHE A 381 44.72 -25.64 -20.78
C PHE A 381 45.89 -26.63 -21.08
N GLU A 382 45.72 -27.52 -22.07
CA GLU A 382 46.79 -28.45 -22.50
C GLU A 382 47.75 -27.85 -23.54
N LYS A 383 47.45 -26.68 -24.06
CA LYS A 383 48.33 -25.94 -25.01
C LYS A 383 49.36 -25.10 -24.26
#